data_a101c033a2fc4a1201834c7136f07684
#
_entry.id   a101c033a2fc4a1201834c7136f07684
#
_cell.length_a   1.000
_cell.length_b   1.000
_cell.length_c   1.000
_cell.angle_alpha   90.00
_cell.angle_beta   90.00
_cell.angle_gamma   90.00
#
_symmetry.space_group_name_H-M   'P 1'
#
loop_
_entity.id
_entity.type
_entity.pdbx_description
1 polymer ?
#
loop_
_entity_poly.entity_id
_entity_poly.type
_entity_poly.pdbx_seq_one_letter_code
_entity_poly.pdbx_strand_id
1 'polypeptide(L)'
;MAKRQFSKMKVYSQVPADHIKKWEGIHPKEEDYDFVIDGNAKVYNSKNVPIAIVYRGIFTDEQLDASYPAFRLFRDDRNFWSDNRGQYSGQIERIHKVKKDGTISRQGRCKSIASGIAGYYESIGGRFKFPRETKYLQKYPEQWESLMPIFRVCGSWMQTAVKDRYDIQMDAVKKTSKDWVIPGTPFTTITVNNCVPAAYHQDNRDLKEGMGCMMVYRRGEYEGFELVVPEYRFAINMRHGDVLFFNPCIWHANMLPKNAVGEEAEDWERISVVMYFRKNLMKEPPKEEALQRVKKRESERYMGTND
;
A
#
# COMPACT_ATOMS: atom_id res chain seq x y z
N MET A 1 -12.15 -25.18 -13.80
CA MET A 1 -12.23 -24.34 -12.59
C MET A 1 -13.67 -24.29 -12.10
N ALA A 2 -13.93 -24.66 -10.86
CA ALA A 2 -15.27 -24.50 -10.28
C ALA A 2 -15.69 -23.01 -10.29
N LYS A 3 -16.95 -22.73 -10.61
CA LYS A 3 -17.48 -21.35 -10.55
C LYS A 3 -17.40 -20.85 -9.12
N ARG A 4 -16.61 -19.82 -8.87
CA ARG A 4 -16.55 -19.16 -7.55
C ARG A 4 -17.89 -18.50 -7.26
N GLN A 5 -18.46 -18.79 -6.11
CA GLN A 5 -19.66 -18.14 -5.65
C GLN A 5 -19.29 -16.79 -5.01
N PHE A 6 -20.00 -15.73 -5.36
CA PHE A 6 -19.82 -14.38 -4.84
C PHE A 6 -21.08 -13.86 -4.18
N SER A 7 -20.93 -13.28 -3.00
CA SER A 7 -21.93 -12.38 -2.47
C SER A 7 -21.83 -11.02 -3.18
N LYS A 8 -22.90 -10.60 -3.85
CA LYS A 8 -22.99 -9.28 -4.46
C LYS A 8 -23.78 -8.36 -3.56
N MET A 9 -23.15 -7.28 -3.11
CA MET A 9 -23.73 -6.34 -2.15
C MET A 9 -23.75 -4.92 -2.73
N LYS A 10 -24.82 -4.21 -2.43
CA LYS A 10 -24.94 -2.79 -2.66
C LYS A 10 -24.96 -2.08 -1.31
N VAL A 11 -24.01 -1.18 -1.10
CA VAL A 11 -23.87 -0.43 0.16
C VAL A 11 -24.18 1.05 -0.06
N TYR A 12 -24.64 1.69 1.00
CA TYR A 12 -25.01 3.09 1.01
C TYR A 12 -24.13 3.83 2.00
N SER A 13 -23.72 5.05 1.66
CA SER A 13 -22.98 5.90 2.58
C SER A 13 -23.85 6.19 3.80
N GLN A 14 -23.36 5.86 4.98
CA GLN A 14 -24.03 6.04 6.27
C GLN A 14 -23.32 7.10 7.11
N VAL A 15 -22.00 7.22 6.96
CA VAL A 15 -21.18 8.20 7.67
C VAL A 15 -20.57 9.17 6.67
N PRO A 16 -20.85 10.47 6.78
CA PRO A 16 -20.26 11.48 5.87
C PRO A 16 -18.73 11.50 5.95
N ALA A 17 -18.07 11.65 4.80
CA ALA A 17 -16.61 11.68 4.70
C ALA A 17 -15.97 12.77 5.59
N ASP A 18 -16.61 13.93 5.73
CA ASP A 18 -16.14 15.03 6.60
C ASP A 18 -16.17 14.64 8.09
N HIS A 19 -17.08 13.77 8.48
CA HIS A 19 -17.12 13.24 9.83
C HIS A 19 -15.96 12.25 10.04
N ILE A 20 -15.74 11.33 9.09
CA ILE A 20 -14.66 10.34 9.15
C ILE A 20 -13.29 11.02 9.14
N LYS A 21 -13.14 12.15 8.44
CA LYS A 21 -11.89 12.93 8.43
C LYS A 21 -11.39 13.30 9.83
N LYS A 22 -12.30 13.46 10.81
CA LYS A 22 -11.93 13.73 12.21
C LYS A 22 -11.28 12.52 12.90
N TRP A 23 -11.42 11.33 12.32
CA TRP A 23 -10.85 10.08 12.82
C TRP A 23 -9.49 9.76 12.21
N GLU A 24 -8.98 10.64 11.34
CA GLU A 24 -7.67 10.45 10.70
C GLU A 24 -6.58 10.19 11.76
N GLY A 25 -5.85 9.08 11.61
CA GLY A 25 -4.82 8.65 12.55
C GLY A 25 -5.34 7.90 13.78
N ILE A 26 -6.63 7.64 13.89
CA ILE A 26 -7.26 6.85 14.96
C ILE A 26 -7.52 5.44 14.43
N HIS A 27 -7.35 4.42 15.25
CA HIS A 27 -7.72 3.05 14.91
C HIS A 27 -9.23 2.85 15.07
N PRO A 28 -9.84 2.01 14.20
CA PRO A 28 -11.26 1.71 14.26
C PRO A 28 -11.61 0.91 15.51
N LYS A 29 -12.89 0.97 15.86
CA LYS A 29 -13.53 0.20 16.91
C LYS A 29 -14.62 -0.70 16.32
N GLU A 30 -15.11 -1.65 17.10
CA GLU A 30 -16.18 -2.57 16.68
C GLU A 30 -17.47 -1.84 16.30
N GLU A 31 -17.75 -0.68 16.92
CA GLU A 31 -18.91 0.17 16.63
C GLU A 31 -18.83 0.90 15.26
N ASP A 32 -17.69 0.88 14.58
CA ASP A 32 -17.51 1.58 13.31
C ASP A 32 -18.01 0.78 12.10
N TYR A 33 -18.43 -0.48 12.30
CA TYR A 33 -18.99 -1.33 11.25
C TYR A 33 -20.13 -2.21 11.78
N ASP A 34 -21.03 -2.60 10.88
CA ASP A 34 -22.22 -3.39 11.21
C ASP A 34 -22.07 -4.87 10.85
N PHE A 35 -21.19 -5.18 9.88
CA PHE A 35 -20.96 -6.57 9.43
C PHE A 35 -19.55 -6.77 8.87
N VAL A 36 -19.11 -8.03 8.86
CA VAL A 36 -17.82 -8.46 8.34
C VAL A 36 -18.01 -9.28 7.07
N ILE A 37 -17.27 -8.92 6.02
CA ILE A 37 -17.17 -9.71 4.80
C ILE A 37 -16.12 -10.79 5.01
N ASP A 38 -16.54 -12.04 5.03
CA ASP A 38 -15.68 -13.21 5.27
C ASP A 38 -15.79 -14.27 4.15
N GLY A 39 -15.96 -13.84 2.91
CA GLY A 39 -16.07 -14.69 1.73
C GLY A 39 -15.69 -13.95 0.46
N ASN A 40 -15.82 -14.63 -0.71
CA ASN A 40 -15.76 -13.91 -1.98
C ASN A 40 -16.92 -12.91 -2.05
N ALA A 41 -16.62 -11.67 -2.34
CA ALA A 41 -17.61 -10.61 -2.35
C ALA A 41 -17.34 -9.55 -3.43
N LYS A 42 -18.42 -8.96 -3.94
CA LYS A 42 -18.39 -7.80 -4.83
C LYS A 42 -19.26 -6.70 -4.20
N VAL A 43 -18.62 -5.67 -3.72
CA VAL A 43 -19.28 -4.56 -3.02
C VAL A 43 -19.31 -3.33 -3.92
N TYR A 44 -20.48 -2.78 -4.12
CA TYR A 44 -20.74 -1.59 -4.94
C TYR A 44 -21.45 -0.52 -4.12
N ASN A 45 -21.19 0.74 -4.42
CA ASN A 45 -21.97 1.83 -3.84
C ASN A 45 -23.36 1.99 -4.53
N SER A 46 -24.15 2.96 -4.08
CA SER A 46 -25.48 3.27 -4.65
C SER A 46 -25.47 3.57 -6.14
N LYS A 47 -24.35 4.06 -6.69
CA LYS A 47 -24.13 4.38 -8.12
C LYS A 47 -23.53 3.23 -8.92
N ASN A 48 -23.49 2.01 -8.35
CA ASN A 48 -22.87 0.82 -8.94
C ASN A 48 -21.35 0.97 -9.20
N VAL A 49 -20.67 1.86 -8.50
CA VAL A 49 -19.21 1.98 -8.54
C VAL A 49 -18.63 0.91 -7.60
N PRO A 50 -17.64 0.09 -8.05
CA PRO A 50 -17.02 -0.90 -7.19
C PRO A 50 -16.25 -0.22 -6.05
N ILE A 51 -16.52 -0.66 -4.83
CA ILE A 51 -15.84 -0.24 -3.60
C ILE A 51 -14.76 -1.25 -3.24
N ALA A 52 -15.15 -2.53 -3.15
CA ALA A 52 -14.27 -3.63 -2.78
C ALA A 52 -14.67 -4.92 -3.51
N ILE A 53 -13.71 -5.65 -4.02
CA ILE A 53 -13.91 -6.98 -4.60
C ILE A 53 -12.93 -7.93 -3.93
N VAL A 54 -13.45 -8.92 -3.21
CA VAL A 54 -12.67 -9.89 -2.44
C VAL A 54 -12.64 -11.22 -3.17
N TYR A 55 -11.45 -11.75 -3.38
CA TYR A 55 -11.22 -13.10 -3.89
C TYR A 55 -10.48 -13.93 -2.86
N ARG A 56 -11.01 -15.12 -2.57
CA ARG A 56 -10.41 -16.13 -1.71
C ARG A 56 -9.58 -17.11 -2.51
N GLY A 57 -8.39 -17.45 -2.00
CA GLY A 57 -7.58 -18.57 -2.50
C GLY A 57 -7.29 -18.49 -4.00
N ILE A 58 -6.72 -17.39 -4.48
CA ILE A 58 -6.34 -17.25 -5.90
C ILE A 58 -4.92 -17.74 -6.19
N PHE A 59 -4.11 -17.88 -5.16
CA PHE A 59 -2.75 -18.41 -5.26
C PHE A 59 -2.69 -19.86 -4.84
N THR A 60 -1.71 -20.59 -5.33
CA THR A 60 -1.32 -21.87 -4.78
C THR A 60 -0.37 -21.68 -3.60
N ASP A 61 -0.26 -22.69 -2.72
CA ASP A 61 0.66 -22.63 -1.58
C ASP A 61 2.11 -22.46 -2.06
N GLU A 62 2.50 -23.10 -3.17
CA GLU A 62 3.84 -22.97 -3.75
C GLU A 62 4.12 -21.53 -4.21
N GLN A 63 3.13 -20.83 -4.78
CA GLN A 63 3.29 -19.41 -5.16
C GLN A 63 3.48 -18.52 -3.94
N LEU A 64 2.72 -18.78 -2.88
CA LEU A 64 2.81 -18.03 -1.63
C LEU A 64 4.14 -18.29 -0.93
N ASP A 65 4.55 -19.55 -0.82
CA ASP A 65 5.80 -19.92 -0.17
C ASP A 65 7.03 -19.42 -0.92
N ALA A 66 7.02 -19.45 -2.25
CA ALA A 66 8.12 -18.94 -3.07
C ALA A 66 8.32 -17.42 -2.93
N SER A 67 7.26 -16.67 -2.71
CA SER A 67 7.30 -15.21 -2.61
C SER A 67 7.45 -14.69 -1.17
N TYR A 68 7.07 -15.49 -0.17
CA TYR A 68 7.10 -15.08 1.23
C TYR A 68 8.48 -14.59 1.72
N PRO A 69 9.63 -15.26 1.43
CA PRO A 69 10.93 -14.80 1.91
C PRO A 69 11.27 -13.38 1.44
N ALA A 70 10.93 -13.04 0.20
CA ALA A 70 11.19 -11.71 -0.35
C ALA A 70 10.35 -10.62 0.35
N PHE A 71 9.09 -10.88 0.69
CA PHE A 71 8.28 -9.95 1.48
C PHE A 71 8.70 -9.88 2.95
N ARG A 72 9.21 -10.98 3.50
CA ARG A 72 9.70 -11.03 4.88
C ARG A 72 10.88 -10.10 5.12
N LEU A 73 11.72 -9.82 4.11
CA LEU A 73 12.84 -8.87 4.20
C LEU A 73 12.41 -7.47 4.66
N PHE A 74 11.16 -7.06 4.44
CA PHE A 74 10.65 -5.77 4.95
C PHE A 74 10.55 -5.72 6.48
N ARG A 75 10.46 -6.86 7.15
CA ARG A 75 10.57 -6.98 8.61
C ARG A 75 12.01 -7.16 9.05
N ASP A 76 12.73 -8.08 8.42
CA ASP A 76 14.03 -8.56 8.86
C ASP A 76 15.14 -7.50 8.65
N ASP A 77 15.00 -6.67 7.59
CA ASP A 77 15.92 -5.56 7.35
C ASP A 77 15.31 -4.22 7.74
N ARG A 78 15.70 -3.72 8.91
CA ARG A 78 15.21 -2.43 9.46
C ARG A 78 15.49 -1.21 8.56
N ASN A 79 16.35 -1.32 7.54
CA ASN A 79 16.53 -0.24 6.56
C ASN A 79 15.27 0.06 5.72
N PHE A 80 14.30 -0.87 5.72
CA PHE A 80 13.00 -0.68 5.06
C PHE A 80 11.91 -0.22 6.01
N TRP A 81 12.19 -0.12 7.30
CA TRP A 81 11.21 0.40 8.26
C TRP A 81 11.00 1.89 8.07
N SER A 82 9.76 2.32 8.29
CA SER A 82 9.37 3.72 8.12
C SER A 82 9.21 4.41 9.47
N ASP A 83 9.82 5.60 9.60
CA ASP A 83 9.72 6.50 10.76
C ASP A 83 8.86 7.75 10.49
N ASN A 84 8.19 7.80 9.35
CA ASN A 84 7.37 8.95 8.94
C ASN A 84 5.89 8.58 8.70
N ARG A 85 5.47 7.39 9.10
CA ARG A 85 4.12 6.85 8.96
C ARG A 85 3.32 6.84 10.28
N GLY A 86 3.61 7.74 11.21
CA GLY A 86 2.95 7.78 12.51
C GLY A 86 1.44 7.93 12.43
N GLN A 87 0.96 8.77 11.53
CA GLN A 87 -0.46 8.97 11.31
C GLN A 87 -1.16 7.68 10.83
N TYR A 88 -0.48 6.88 9.99
CA TYR A 88 -1.00 5.58 9.52
C TYR A 88 -0.94 4.48 10.58
N SER A 89 -0.08 4.61 11.59
CA SER A 89 0.07 3.63 12.68
C SER A 89 -0.58 4.08 13.99
N GLY A 90 -1.41 5.12 13.96
CA GLY A 90 -2.02 5.67 15.16
C GLY A 90 -1.06 6.41 16.10
N GLN A 91 0.20 6.59 15.70
CA GLN A 91 1.20 7.30 16.49
C GLN A 91 1.10 8.82 16.20
N ILE A 92 0.28 9.51 16.94
CA ILE A 92 0.04 10.96 16.76
C ILE A 92 1.22 11.77 17.27
N GLU A 93 1.88 11.32 18.33
CA GLU A 93 3.05 11.98 18.92
C GLU A 93 4.30 11.78 18.09
N ARG A 94 5.02 12.88 17.84
CA ARG A 94 6.26 12.87 17.09
C ARG A 94 7.45 13.11 18.00
N ILE A 95 8.47 12.29 17.86
CA ILE A 95 9.75 12.44 18.53
C ILE A 95 10.57 13.51 17.75
N HIS A 96 10.87 14.62 18.39
CA HIS A 96 11.67 15.68 17.81
C HIS A 96 13.13 15.56 18.23
N LYS A 97 14.06 15.66 17.28
CA LYS A 97 15.49 15.66 17.59
C LYS A 97 15.93 17.02 18.09
N VAL A 98 16.74 17.04 19.14
CA VAL A 98 17.51 18.20 19.55
C VAL A 98 18.68 18.34 18.57
N LYS A 99 18.85 19.51 17.95
CA LYS A 99 19.95 19.83 17.05
C LYS A 99 21.23 20.10 17.85
N LYS A 100 22.37 20.17 17.15
CA LYS A 100 23.66 20.46 17.77
C LYS A 100 23.72 21.84 18.47
N ASP A 101 22.88 22.78 18.04
CA ASP A 101 22.73 24.12 18.62
C ASP A 101 21.72 24.18 19.80
N GLY A 102 21.23 23.03 20.26
CA GLY A 102 20.25 22.94 21.35
C GLY A 102 18.82 23.20 20.94
N THR A 103 18.53 23.60 19.68
CA THR A 103 17.18 23.85 19.22
C THR A 103 16.46 22.54 18.84
N ILE A 104 15.13 22.52 19.01
CA ILE A 104 14.30 21.38 18.65
C ILE A 104 14.03 21.39 17.15
N SER A 105 14.22 20.24 16.49
CA SER A 105 13.89 20.08 15.07
C SER A 105 12.38 20.28 14.85
N ARG A 106 12.00 21.06 13.84
CA ARG A 106 10.59 21.18 13.42
C ARG A 106 10.05 19.90 12.81
N GLN A 107 10.92 19.01 12.29
CA GLN A 107 10.54 17.71 11.75
C GLN A 107 10.62 16.66 12.86
N GLY A 108 9.47 16.24 13.35
CA GLY A 108 9.36 15.09 14.23
C GLY A 108 9.32 13.78 13.44
N ARG A 109 9.80 12.71 14.04
CA ARG A 109 9.73 11.33 13.53
C ARG A 109 8.86 10.49 14.45
N CYS A 110 8.21 9.46 13.90
CA CYS A 110 7.48 8.48 14.68
C CYS A 110 8.41 7.31 15.05
N LYS A 111 7.97 6.45 15.94
CA LYS A 111 8.62 5.15 16.16
C LYS A 111 8.65 4.40 14.82
N SER A 112 9.79 3.85 14.47
CA SER A 112 9.93 3.06 13.24
C SER A 112 9.03 1.83 13.29
N ILE A 113 8.34 1.56 12.19
CA ILE A 113 7.45 0.43 12.01
C ILE A 113 7.87 -0.40 10.78
N ALA A 114 7.60 -1.70 10.79
CA ALA A 114 7.90 -2.62 9.71
C ALA A 114 6.93 -2.41 8.53
N SER A 115 7.00 -1.20 7.94
CA SER A 115 6.22 -0.78 6.78
C SER A 115 7.14 -0.15 5.75
N GLY A 116 7.36 -0.83 4.64
CA GLY A 116 8.30 -0.40 3.60
C GLY A 116 7.64 -0.30 2.24
N ILE A 117 8.36 0.34 1.31
CA ILE A 117 7.89 0.54 -0.06
C ILE A 117 8.92 -0.01 -1.03
N ALA A 118 8.44 -0.77 -2.04
CA ALA A 118 9.25 -1.20 -3.18
C ALA A 118 8.59 -0.78 -4.51
N GLY A 119 9.39 -0.79 -5.59
CA GLY A 119 9.00 -0.30 -6.89
C GLY A 119 9.56 1.09 -7.16
N TYR A 120 8.75 1.98 -7.70
CA TYR A 120 9.21 3.25 -8.24
C TYR A 120 8.54 4.44 -7.56
N TYR A 121 9.32 5.52 -7.45
CA TYR A 121 8.86 6.79 -6.88
C TYR A 121 8.98 7.92 -7.89
N GLU A 122 7.97 8.77 -7.93
CA GLU A 122 8.05 10.06 -8.58
C GLU A 122 9.02 11.01 -7.89
N SER A 123 9.41 12.06 -8.58
CA SER A 123 10.10 13.20 -8.01
C SER A 123 9.22 13.86 -6.94
N ILE A 124 9.82 14.22 -5.80
CA ILE A 124 9.15 14.95 -4.72
C ILE A 124 9.87 16.26 -4.56
N GLY A 125 9.22 17.36 -4.93
CA GLY A 125 9.79 18.69 -4.87
C GLY A 125 10.46 18.98 -3.53
N GLY A 126 11.66 19.56 -3.56
CA GLY A 126 12.47 19.89 -2.40
C GLY A 126 13.36 18.76 -1.86
N ARG A 127 12.89 17.51 -1.81
CA ARG A 127 13.66 16.39 -1.23
C ARG A 127 14.28 15.48 -2.30
N PHE A 128 13.53 15.13 -3.35
CA PHE A 128 13.98 14.28 -4.44
C PHE A 128 13.55 14.89 -5.77
N LYS A 129 14.51 15.37 -6.54
CA LYS A 129 14.27 16.12 -7.78
C LYS A 129 14.18 15.24 -9.02
N PHE A 130 14.15 13.93 -8.86
CA PHE A 130 14.12 12.94 -9.95
C PHE A 130 13.34 11.69 -9.51
N PRO A 131 12.74 10.97 -10.47
CA PRO A 131 12.13 9.66 -10.21
C PRO A 131 13.24 8.63 -9.90
N ARG A 132 12.89 7.61 -9.14
CA ARG A 132 13.89 6.63 -8.68
C ARG A 132 13.30 5.29 -8.33
N GLU A 133 14.13 4.28 -8.41
CA GLU A 133 13.94 2.99 -7.77
C GLU A 133 14.00 3.14 -6.23
N THR A 134 13.22 2.35 -5.53
CA THR A 134 13.31 2.26 -4.07
C THR A 134 14.57 1.54 -3.63
N LYS A 135 14.95 1.72 -2.38
CA LYS A 135 16.11 1.02 -1.79
C LYS A 135 15.98 -0.51 -1.88
N TYR A 136 14.75 -1.04 -1.85
CA TYR A 136 14.52 -2.48 -1.93
C TYR A 136 15.01 -3.04 -3.28
N LEU A 137 14.64 -2.42 -4.39
CA LEU A 137 15.07 -2.84 -5.73
C LEU A 137 16.58 -2.78 -5.89
N GLN A 138 17.21 -1.75 -5.32
CA GLN A 138 18.66 -1.55 -5.40
C GLN A 138 19.43 -2.59 -4.56
N LYS A 139 18.89 -2.98 -3.40
CA LYS A 139 19.55 -3.88 -2.45
C LYS A 139 19.26 -5.35 -2.73
N TYR A 140 18.05 -5.67 -3.18
CA TYR A 140 17.53 -7.01 -3.37
C TYR A 140 16.91 -7.20 -4.78
N PRO A 141 17.68 -7.00 -5.86
CA PRO A 141 17.16 -7.08 -7.23
C PRO A 141 16.63 -8.49 -7.58
N GLU A 142 17.31 -9.54 -7.13
CA GLU A 142 16.89 -10.93 -7.38
C GLU A 142 15.57 -11.27 -6.68
N GLN A 143 15.42 -10.84 -5.41
CA GLN A 143 14.19 -11.01 -4.66
C GLN A 143 13.04 -10.19 -5.27
N TRP A 144 13.35 -8.99 -5.78
CA TRP A 144 12.36 -8.22 -6.51
C TRP A 144 11.86 -8.95 -7.77
N GLU A 145 12.76 -9.50 -8.57
CA GLU A 145 12.39 -10.27 -9.76
C GLU A 145 11.61 -11.55 -9.41
N SER A 146 11.92 -12.21 -8.29
CA SER A 146 11.18 -13.40 -7.83
C SER A 146 9.72 -13.10 -7.48
N LEU A 147 9.36 -11.83 -7.23
CA LEU A 147 7.98 -11.41 -6.95
C LEU A 147 7.14 -11.15 -8.22
N MET A 148 7.74 -11.07 -9.40
CA MET A 148 7.02 -10.77 -10.64
C MET A 148 5.84 -11.71 -10.93
N PRO A 149 5.94 -13.04 -10.70
CA PRO A 149 4.80 -13.95 -10.89
C PRO A 149 3.58 -13.57 -10.04
N ILE A 150 3.78 -13.22 -8.77
CA ILE A 150 2.70 -12.79 -7.86
C ILE A 150 2.04 -11.50 -8.37
N PHE A 151 2.83 -10.50 -8.76
CA PHE A 151 2.30 -9.24 -9.26
C PHE A 151 1.49 -9.41 -10.55
N ARG A 152 1.94 -10.27 -11.46
CA ARG A 152 1.23 -10.58 -12.71
C ARG A 152 -0.07 -11.32 -12.45
N VAL A 153 -0.10 -12.24 -11.51
CA VAL A 153 -1.35 -12.92 -11.08
C VAL A 153 -2.34 -11.88 -10.55
N CYS A 154 -1.91 -10.97 -9.68
CA CYS A 154 -2.76 -9.90 -9.18
C CYS A 154 -3.28 -8.98 -10.31
N GLY A 155 -2.43 -8.61 -11.26
CA GLY A 155 -2.82 -7.82 -12.43
C GLY A 155 -3.86 -8.51 -13.31
N SER A 156 -3.70 -9.81 -13.57
CA SER A 156 -4.66 -10.61 -14.35
C SER A 156 -6.01 -10.75 -13.65
N TRP A 157 -6.00 -10.92 -12.32
CA TRP A 157 -7.24 -10.95 -11.55
C TRP A 157 -7.91 -9.58 -11.48
N MET A 158 -7.14 -8.48 -11.43
CA MET A 158 -7.70 -7.13 -11.53
C MET A 158 -8.45 -6.93 -12.84
N GLN A 159 -7.88 -7.37 -13.97
CA GLN A 159 -8.53 -7.33 -15.28
C GLN A 159 -9.88 -8.07 -15.28
N THR A 160 -9.95 -9.22 -14.62
CA THR A 160 -11.17 -10.01 -14.51
C THR A 160 -12.19 -9.41 -13.54
N ALA A 161 -11.71 -8.85 -12.44
CA ALA A 161 -12.54 -8.37 -11.33
C ALA A 161 -13.20 -7.02 -11.62
N VAL A 162 -12.43 -6.10 -12.18
CA VAL A 162 -12.77 -4.67 -12.35
C VAL A 162 -12.22 -4.13 -13.66
N LYS A 163 -12.62 -4.75 -14.77
CA LYS A 163 -12.08 -4.48 -16.11
C LYS A 163 -12.00 -2.99 -16.44
N ASP A 164 -13.05 -2.22 -16.20
CA ASP A 164 -13.08 -0.79 -16.52
C ASP A 164 -11.99 0.00 -15.77
N ARG A 165 -11.76 -0.34 -14.50
CA ARG A 165 -10.71 0.27 -13.68
C ARG A 165 -9.32 -0.18 -14.10
N TYR A 166 -9.20 -1.47 -14.46
CA TYR A 166 -7.97 -2.02 -15.03
C TYR A 166 -7.60 -1.33 -16.33
N ASP A 167 -8.53 -1.15 -17.24
CA ASP A 167 -8.29 -0.51 -18.54
C ASP A 167 -7.83 0.94 -18.35
N ILE A 168 -8.48 1.71 -17.48
CA ILE A 168 -8.05 3.07 -17.12
C ILE A 168 -6.62 3.07 -16.57
N GLN A 169 -6.30 2.12 -15.70
CA GLN A 169 -4.96 2.03 -15.10
C GLN A 169 -3.91 1.60 -16.11
N MET A 170 -4.25 0.70 -17.05
CA MET A 170 -3.36 0.33 -18.15
C MET A 170 -3.15 1.48 -19.15
N ASP A 171 -4.11 2.36 -19.35
CA ASP A 171 -3.91 3.57 -20.14
C ASP A 171 -2.97 4.57 -19.45
N ALA A 172 -2.98 4.63 -18.13
CA ALA A 172 -1.98 5.37 -17.36
C ALA A 172 -0.59 4.72 -17.47
N VAL A 173 -0.51 3.38 -17.43
CA VAL A 173 0.74 2.62 -17.67
C VAL A 173 1.34 2.95 -19.05
N LYS A 174 0.52 2.98 -20.12
CA LYS A 174 0.99 3.33 -21.47
C LYS A 174 1.57 4.74 -21.57
N LYS A 175 1.10 5.66 -20.73
CA LYS A 175 1.58 7.07 -20.66
C LYS A 175 2.81 7.22 -19.76
N THR A 176 3.21 6.18 -19.04
CA THR A 176 4.34 6.18 -18.11
C THR A 176 5.55 5.51 -18.76
N SER A 177 6.75 6.05 -18.55
CA SER A 177 7.98 5.37 -18.98
C SER A 177 8.02 3.95 -18.41
N LYS A 178 8.47 2.99 -19.25
CA LYS A 178 8.64 1.59 -18.86
C LYS A 178 9.57 1.42 -17.65
N ASP A 179 10.46 2.38 -17.44
CA ASP A 179 11.40 2.39 -16.31
C ASP A 179 10.69 2.54 -14.94
N TRP A 180 9.43 3.00 -14.95
CA TRP A 180 8.70 3.33 -13.72
C TRP A 180 7.42 2.51 -13.54
N VAL A 181 7.33 1.37 -14.21
CA VAL A 181 6.18 0.45 -14.13
C VAL A 181 6.68 -0.94 -13.74
N ILE A 182 5.95 -1.64 -12.89
CA ILE A 182 6.21 -3.05 -12.59
C ILE A 182 5.88 -3.88 -13.84
N PRO A 183 6.85 -4.56 -14.46
CA PRO A 183 6.69 -5.15 -15.79
C PRO A 183 5.51 -6.12 -15.91
N GLY A 184 4.65 -5.89 -16.90
CA GLY A 184 3.49 -6.76 -17.18
C GLY A 184 2.34 -6.61 -16.18
N THR A 185 2.28 -5.49 -15.44
CA THR A 185 1.24 -5.23 -14.43
C THR A 185 0.64 -3.83 -14.58
N PRO A 186 -0.53 -3.57 -13.98
CA PRO A 186 -1.09 -2.23 -13.89
C PRO A 186 -0.48 -1.40 -12.74
N PHE A 187 0.58 -1.84 -12.09
CA PHE A 187 1.13 -1.24 -10.88
C PHE A 187 2.49 -0.59 -11.10
N THR A 188 2.83 0.38 -10.25
CA THR A 188 4.14 1.03 -10.24
C THR A 188 4.89 0.82 -8.92
N THR A 189 4.16 0.58 -7.85
CA THR A 189 4.70 0.63 -6.49
C THR A 189 3.94 -0.34 -5.61
N ILE A 190 4.62 -0.89 -4.61
CA ILE A 190 4.01 -1.69 -3.56
C ILE A 190 4.36 -1.11 -2.19
N THR A 191 3.46 -1.29 -1.24
CA THR A 191 3.72 -1.13 0.19
C THR A 191 3.60 -2.49 0.86
N VAL A 192 4.59 -2.84 1.68
CA VAL A 192 4.58 -4.06 2.47
C VAL A 192 4.53 -3.69 3.95
N ASN A 193 3.48 -4.13 4.64
CA ASN A 193 3.29 -3.92 6.07
C ASN A 193 3.36 -5.26 6.78
N ASN A 194 4.25 -5.40 7.75
CA ASN A 194 4.40 -6.60 8.55
C ASN A 194 3.91 -6.32 9.98
N CYS A 195 2.81 -6.95 10.38
CA CYS A 195 2.16 -6.78 11.67
C CYS A 195 1.87 -5.31 12.03
N VAL A 196 1.63 -4.46 11.03
CA VAL A 196 1.32 -3.04 11.21
C VAL A 196 -0.14 -2.79 10.84
N PRO A 197 -1.03 -2.55 11.82
CA PRO A 197 -2.37 -2.09 11.56
C PRO A 197 -2.33 -0.62 11.12
N ALA A 198 -3.08 -0.27 10.09
CA ALA A 198 -3.21 1.11 9.65
C ALA A 198 -4.41 1.80 10.33
N ALA A 199 -4.18 2.99 10.89
CA ALA A 199 -5.25 3.87 11.37
C ALA A 199 -6.02 4.51 10.20
N TYR A 200 -7.15 5.19 10.45
CA TYR A 200 -7.97 5.81 9.40
C TYR A 200 -7.17 6.76 8.52
N HIS A 201 -7.20 6.50 7.22
CA HIS A 201 -6.50 7.28 6.20
C HIS A 201 -7.14 7.12 4.80
N GLN A 202 -6.65 7.88 3.85
CA GLN A 202 -6.91 7.76 2.41
C GLN A 202 -5.58 7.77 1.66
N ASP A 203 -5.46 7.00 0.58
CA ASP A 203 -4.27 6.97 -0.27
C ASP A 203 -4.39 8.01 -1.41
N ASN A 204 -4.14 9.26 -1.08
CA ASN A 204 -4.37 10.40 -1.98
C ASN A 204 -3.35 10.56 -3.13
N ARG A 205 -2.29 9.73 -3.18
CA ARG A 205 -1.28 9.78 -4.25
C ARG A 205 -1.51 8.76 -5.35
N ASP A 206 -2.43 7.86 -5.14
CA ASP A 206 -2.77 6.83 -6.11
C ASP A 206 -3.64 7.38 -7.24
N LEU A 207 -3.71 6.64 -8.33
CA LEU A 207 -4.60 6.95 -9.43
C LEU A 207 -6.06 6.80 -8.97
N LYS A 208 -6.74 7.92 -8.84
CA LYS A 208 -8.10 7.98 -8.26
C LYS A 208 -9.12 7.14 -9.02
N GLU A 209 -8.97 7.07 -10.34
CA GLU A 209 -9.84 6.32 -11.24
C GLU A 209 -9.47 4.85 -11.33
N GLY A 210 -8.33 4.45 -10.77
CA GLY A 210 -7.86 3.06 -10.68
C GLY A 210 -8.43 2.33 -9.48
N MET A 211 -7.74 1.23 -9.12
CA MET A 211 -7.94 0.50 -7.87
C MET A 211 -6.60 0.00 -7.33
N GLY A 212 -6.48 -0.02 -6.01
CA GLY A 212 -5.40 -0.74 -5.34
C GLY A 212 -5.70 -2.24 -5.33
N CYS A 213 -4.64 -3.03 -5.21
CA CYS A 213 -4.71 -4.47 -5.01
C CYS A 213 -3.97 -4.83 -3.72
N MET A 214 -4.64 -5.43 -2.77
CA MET A 214 -4.02 -5.90 -1.53
C MET A 214 -4.07 -7.43 -1.48
N MET A 215 -2.94 -8.06 -1.15
CA MET A 215 -2.88 -9.46 -0.78
C MET A 215 -2.36 -9.62 0.65
N VAL A 216 -2.68 -10.75 1.29
CA VAL A 216 -2.31 -11.00 2.69
C VAL A 216 -1.65 -12.37 2.85
N TYR A 217 -0.50 -12.38 3.52
CA TYR A 217 0.05 -13.57 4.15
C TYR A 217 -0.38 -13.59 5.61
N ARG A 218 -0.86 -14.75 6.05
CA ARG A 218 -1.22 -15.00 7.44
C ARG A 218 -0.53 -16.28 7.90
N ARG A 219 0.25 -16.20 8.97
CA ARG A 219 0.88 -17.34 9.64
C ARG A 219 0.54 -17.28 11.12
N GLY A 220 0.33 -18.44 11.71
CA GLY A 220 -0.15 -18.54 13.10
C GLY A 220 -1.58 -18.01 13.28
N GLU A 221 -2.04 -18.02 14.53
CA GLU A 221 -3.40 -17.61 14.88
C GLU A 221 -3.39 -16.21 15.50
N TYR A 222 -4.24 -15.34 14.99
CA TYR A 222 -4.52 -14.03 15.54
C TYR A 222 -5.93 -13.58 15.15
N GLU A 223 -6.49 -12.67 15.92
CA GLU A 223 -7.73 -11.96 15.62
C GLU A 223 -7.46 -10.49 15.32
N GLY A 224 -8.39 -9.83 14.66
CA GLY A 224 -8.27 -8.43 14.27
C GLY A 224 -7.68 -8.25 12.87
N PHE A 225 -7.18 -7.06 12.59
CA PHE A 225 -6.71 -6.62 11.27
C PHE A 225 -7.79 -6.57 10.18
N GLU A 226 -9.08 -6.71 10.49
CA GLU A 226 -10.14 -6.46 9.53
C GLU A 226 -9.96 -5.07 8.92
N LEU A 227 -10.13 -4.97 7.60
CA LEU A 227 -10.12 -3.68 6.91
C LEU A 227 -11.50 -3.04 7.05
N VAL A 228 -11.61 -2.01 7.87
CA VAL A 228 -12.84 -1.26 8.12
C VAL A 228 -13.02 -0.16 7.09
N VAL A 229 -14.21 -0.08 6.50
CA VAL A 229 -14.64 0.97 5.57
C VAL A 229 -15.81 1.73 6.22
N PRO A 230 -15.51 2.76 7.03
CA PRO A 230 -16.48 3.38 7.93
C PRO A 230 -17.60 4.11 7.20
N GLU A 231 -17.35 4.68 6.02
CA GLU A 231 -18.40 5.35 5.23
C GLU A 231 -19.59 4.43 4.94
N TYR A 232 -19.32 3.15 4.74
CA TYR A 232 -20.31 2.14 4.39
C TYR A 232 -20.56 1.13 5.50
N ARG A 233 -19.93 1.32 6.66
CA ARG A 233 -20.08 0.52 7.88
C ARG A 233 -19.91 -0.99 7.68
N PHE A 234 -18.85 -1.39 6.95
CA PHE A 234 -18.47 -2.79 6.84
C PHE A 234 -16.97 -2.98 7.09
N ALA A 235 -16.62 -4.19 7.49
CA ALA A 235 -15.23 -4.64 7.59
C ALA A 235 -14.97 -5.84 6.66
N ILE A 236 -13.72 -6.07 6.31
CA ILE A 236 -13.28 -7.20 5.48
C ILE A 236 -12.25 -7.99 6.26
N ASN A 237 -12.54 -9.27 6.51
CA ASN A 237 -11.57 -10.20 7.06
C ASN A 237 -10.75 -10.81 5.91
N MET A 238 -9.45 -10.52 5.86
CA MET A 238 -8.53 -11.06 4.84
C MET A 238 -7.79 -12.26 5.39
N ARG A 239 -7.91 -13.41 4.72
CA ARG A 239 -7.22 -14.67 5.05
C ARG A 239 -5.92 -14.80 4.27
N HIS A 240 -5.15 -15.85 4.58
CA HIS A 240 -3.94 -16.19 3.84
C HIS A 240 -4.21 -16.39 2.34
N GLY A 241 -3.45 -15.72 1.48
CA GLY A 241 -3.59 -15.82 0.02
C GLY A 241 -4.81 -15.10 -0.57
N ASP A 242 -5.58 -14.37 0.23
CA ASP A 242 -6.69 -13.57 -0.28
C ASP A 242 -6.20 -12.34 -1.02
N VAL A 243 -7.01 -11.91 -1.99
CA VAL A 243 -6.80 -10.67 -2.73
C VAL A 243 -8.03 -9.78 -2.64
N LEU A 244 -7.79 -8.51 -2.39
CA LEU A 244 -8.77 -7.45 -2.36
C LEU A 244 -8.41 -6.41 -3.41
N PHE A 245 -9.33 -6.12 -4.34
CA PHE A 245 -9.31 -4.91 -5.15
C PHE A 245 -10.18 -3.87 -4.45
N PHE A 246 -9.58 -2.73 -4.15
CA PHE A 246 -10.18 -1.72 -3.31
C PHE A 246 -9.92 -0.30 -3.85
N ASN A 247 -10.89 0.58 -3.71
CA ASN A 247 -10.68 1.99 -4.01
C ASN A 247 -9.88 2.67 -2.88
N PRO A 248 -8.60 2.98 -3.07
CA PRO A 248 -7.73 3.46 -2.00
C PRO A 248 -8.06 4.90 -1.56
N CYS A 249 -8.85 5.63 -2.34
CA CYS A 249 -9.25 7.01 -2.05
C CYS A 249 -10.44 7.13 -1.08
N ILE A 250 -11.05 6.01 -0.65
CA ILE A 250 -12.03 6.00 0.43
C ILE A 250 -11.34 5.85 1.79
N TRP A 251 -11.96 6.39 2.83
CA TRP A 251 -11.48 6.21 4.20
C TRP A 251 -11.48 4.74 4.59
N HIS A 252 -10.35 4.27 5.08
CA HIS A 252 -10.20 2.90 5.54
C HIS A 252 -9.13 2.79 6.65
N ALA A 253 -9.22 1.72 7.43
CA ALA A 253 -8.30 1.45 8.53
C ALA A 253 -8.29 -0.05 8.85
N ASN A 254 -7.33 -0.51 9.64
CA ASN A 254 -7.35 -1.87 10.19
C ASN A 254 -7.71 -1.86 11.67
N MET A 255 -8.55 -2.82 12.07
CA MET A 255 -8.71 -3.16 13.48
C MET A 255 -7.36 -3.50 14.10
N LEU A 256 -7.18 -3.16 15.36
CA LEU A 256 -6.01 -3.62 16.12
C LEU A 256 -6.05 -5.14 16.30
N PRO A 257 -4.92 -5.83 16.30
CA PRO A 257 -4.88 -7.24 16.67
C PRO A 257 -5.27 -7.38 18.15
N LYS A 258 -6.17 -8.32 18.45
CA LYS A 258 -6.67 -8.53 19.82
C LYS A 258 -5.63 -9.21 20.74
N ASN A 259 -4.77 -10.04 20.16
CA ASN A 259 -3.76 -10.82 20.90
C ASN A 259 -2.40 -10.12 21.03
N ALA A 260 -2.30 -8.83 20.64
CA ALA A 260 -1.03 -8.09 20.65
C ALA A 260 -0.70 -7.42 21.99
N VAL A 261 -1.57 -7.50 22.98
CA VAL A 261 -1.36 -6.86 24.28
C VAL A 261 -0.94 -7.92 25.31
N GLY A 262 0.38 -8.09 25.50
CA GLY A 262 0.97 -8.80 26.65
C GLY A 262 1.39 -10.25 26.45
N GLU A 263 1.13 -10.86 25.30
CA GLU A 263 1.69 -12.17 24.95
C GLU A 263 2.76 -12.00 23.87
N GLU A 264 3.83 -12.76 23.99
CA GLU A 264 4.96 -12.73 23.07
C GLU A 264 4.43 -13.00 21.64
N ALA A 265 4.53 -11.99 20.78
CA ALA A 265 4.06 -12.01 19.40
C ALA A 265 4.89 -12.93 18.49
N GLU A 266 5.45 -14.01 19.05
CA GLU A 266 6.37 -14.88 18.32
C GLU A 266 5.68 -15.91 17.42
N ASP A 267 4.42 -16.23 17.67
CA ASP A 267 3.75 -17.34 16.99
C ASP A 267 2.87 -16.91 15.79
N TRP A 268 2.69 -15.63 15.53
CA TRP A 268 1.88 -15.18 14.41
C TRP A 268 2.52 -14.06 13.58
N GLU A 269 2.17 -14.02 12.32
CA GLU A 269 2.59 -12.96 11.41
C GLU A 269 1.51 -12.64 10.39
N ARG A 270 1.34 -11.34 10.13
CA ARG A 270 0.54 -10.83 9.03
C ARG A 270 1.37 -9.91 8.16
N ILE A 271 1.56 -10.29 6.89
CA ILE A 271 2.12 -9.40 5.87
C ILE A 271 1.00 -8.98 4.93
N SER A 272 0.74 -7.69 4.83
CA SER A 272 -0.10 -7.15 3.76
C SER A 272 0.77 -6.48 2.69
N VAL A 273 0.52 -6.85 1.44
CA VAL A 273 1.19 -6.30 0.26
C VAL A 273 0.15 -5.52 -0.52
N VAL A 274 0.31 -4.21 -0.58
CA VAL A 274 -0.59 -3.29 -1.28
C VAL A 274 0.09 -2.82 -2.55
N MET A 275 -0.46 -3.15 -3.71
CA MET A 275 0.03 -2.79 -5.04
C MET A 275 -0.83 -1.67 -5.61
N TYR A 276 -0.22 -0.62 -6.13
CA TYR A 276 -0.94 0.56 -6.62
C TYR A 276 -0.20 1.28 -7.74
N PHE A 277 -0.91 2.19 -8.40
CA PHE A 277 -0.34 3.05 -9.43
C PHE A 277 -0.20 4.48 -8.91
N ARG A 278 1.03 5.00 -8.83
CA ARG A 278 1.33 6.38 -8.43
C ARG A 278 1.12 7.33 -9.60
N LYS A 279 0.06 8.15 -9.53
CA LYS A 279 -0.37 9.02 -10.64
C LYS A 279 0.69 9.97 -11.19
N ASN A 280 1.62 10.42 -10.33
CA ASN A 280 2.62 11.39 -10.76
C ASN A 280 3.76 10.76 -11.57
N LEU A 281 3.93 9.44 -11.55
CA LEU A 281 4.92 8.76 -12.40
C LEU A 281 4.62 8.92 -13.90
N MET A 282 3.38 9.19 -14.30
CA MET A 282 3.03 9.54 -15.69
C MET A 282 3.73 10.79 -16.21
N LYS A 283 4.20 11.66 -15.31
CA LYS A 283 4.83 12.95 -15.67
C LYS A 283 6.37 12.85 -15.64
N GLU A 284 6.90 11.71 -15.26
CA GLU A 284 8.32 11.55 -15.09
C GLU A 284 8.99 11.13 -16.40
N PRO A 285 10.19 11.68 -16.69
CA PRO A 285 10.95 11.30 -17.88
C PRO A 285 11.47 9.86 -17.75
N PRO A 286 11.90 9.24 -18.86
CA PRO A 286 12.64 7.99 -18.82
C PRO A 286 13.88 8.06 -17.90
N LYS A 287 14.33 6.92 -17.39
CA LYS A 287 15.45 6.82 -16.41
C LYS A 287 16.71 7.51 -16.89
N GLU A 288 17.07 7.31 -18.15
CA GLU A 288 18.27 7.92 -18.73
C GLU A 288 18.18 9.45 -18.73
N GLU A 289 17.06 10.00 -19.19
CA GLU A 289 16.85 11.46 -19.19
C GLU A 289 16.82 12.03 -17.77
N ALA A 290 16.20 11.31 -16.81
CA ALA A 290 16.21 11.70 -15.41
C ALA A 290 17.65 11.80 -14.85
N LEU A 291 18.49 10.82 -15.16
CA LEU A 291 19.90 10.80 -14.75
C LEU A 291 20.71 11.95 -15.40
N GLN A 292 20.47 12.24 -16.67
CA GLN A 292 21.13 13.37 -17.37
C GLN A 292 20.74 14.71 -16.70
N ARG A 293 19.48 14.90 -16.34
CA ARG A 293 18.99 16.09 -15.62
C ARG A 293 19.66 16.24 -14.24
N VAL A 294 19.92 15.14 -13.54
CA VAL A 294 20.63 15.15 -12.25
C VAL A 294 22.07 15.60 -12.46
N LYS A 295 22.82 14.96 -13.38
CA LYS A 295 24.23 15.29 -13.67
C LYS A 295 24.38 16.75 -14.08
N LYS A 296 23.49 17.27 -14.94
CA LYS A 296 23.49 18.69 -15.33
C LYS A 296 23.35 19.63 -14.13
N ARG A 297 22.41 19.34 -13.22
CA ARG A 297 22.20 20.17 -12.03
C ARG A 297 23.36 20.10 -11.04
N GLU A 298 24.01 18.96 -10.92
CA GLU A 298 25.19 18.82 -10.09
C GLU A 298 26.36 19.63 -10.65
N SER A 299 26.60 19.58 -11.96
CA SER A 299 27.63 20.41 -12.60
C SER A 299 27.37 21.90 -12.47
N GLU A 300 26.12 22.35 -12.63
CA GLU A 300 25.72 23.76 -12.44
C GLU A 300 25.96 24.24 -10.99
N ARG A 301 25.74 23.36 -10.00
CA ARG A 301 26.02 23.66 -8.59
C ARG A 301 27.52 23.81 -8.33
N TYR A 302 28.34 22.95 -8.91
CA TYR A 302 29.81 23.06 -8.75
C TYR A 302 30.39 24.32 -9.42
N MET A 303 29.80 24.76 -10.54
CA MET A 303 30.25 25.99 -11.23
C MET A 303 29.78 27.26 -10.52
N GLY A 304 28.58 27.26 -9.88
CA GLY A 304 28.04 28.43 -9.17
C GLY A 304 28.55 28.61 -7.73
N THR A 305 29.41 27.74 -7.22
CA THR A 305 30.08 27.88 -5.91
C THR A 305 31.52 28.38 -6.00
N ASN A 306 32.00 28.71 -7.21
CA ASN A 306 33.34 29.24 -7.46
C ASN A 306 33.35 30.73 -7.86
N ASP A 307 32.22 31.43 -7.74
CA ASP A 307 32.08 32.88 -7.79
C ASP A 307 31.63 33.37 -6.39
#